data_7e895c99b8739f25fee1f8f8d82ec117
#
_entry.id   7e895c99b8739f25fee1f8f8d82ec117
#
_cell.length_a   1.000
_cell.length_b   1.000
_cell.length_c   1.000
_cell.angle_alpha   90.00
_cell.angle_beta   90.00
_cell.angle_gamma   90.00
#
_symmetry.space_group_name_H-M   'P 1'
#
loop_
_entity.id
_entity.type
_entity.pdbx_description
1 polymer ?
#
loop_
_entity_poly.entity_id
_entity_poly.type
_entity_poly.pdbx_seq_one_letter_code
_entity_poly.pdbx_strand_id
1 'polypeptide(L)'
;GRLFLTEARLVLAQVDKAADVARRAQLGELGELKIGFTSSAPFNSSIPQAIFAFRQAFPAVHLNLQEMSSTEVADALGDEMIQVGLMRPLPLPDALSVVELMREPLVAVLSAGHPLAQGSERGLHLTQLAEEPFVFFPRAYGSGLYAQLINLARDAGFSPHFAQEAGEAMTISGLVAAGLGVSVLPAS
;
A
#
# COMPACT_ATOMS: atom_id res chain seq x y z
N GLY A 1 -18.36 -56.01 19.63
CA GLY A 1 -19.36 -54.92 19.82
C GLY A 1 -18.79 -53.63 20.35
N ARG A 2 -18.18 -53.62 21.57
CA ARG A 2 -17.75 -52.35 22.22
C ARG A 2 -16.60 -51.63 21.47
N LEU A 3 -15.59 -52.34 20.99
CA LEU A 3 -14.48 -51.76 20.23
C LEU A 3 -14.98 -51.12 18.93
N PHE A 4 -15.85 -51.80 18.19
CA PHE A 4 -16.45 -51.25 16.98
C PHE A 4 -17.26 -49.98 17.27
N LEU A 5 -18.03 -49.94 18.37
CA LEU A 5 -18.83 -48.78 18.74
C LEU A 5 -17.95 -47.54 19.04
N THR A 6 -16.80 -47.74 19.67
CA THR A 6 -15.82 -46.69 19.96
C THR A 6 -15.28 -46.09 18.66
N GLU A 7 -14.82 -46.93 17.74
CA GLU A 7 -14.30 -46.51 16.44
C GLU A 7 -15.38 -45.83 15.56
N ALA A 8 -16.59 -46.39 15.54
CA ALA A 8 -17.71 -45.79 14.80
C ALA A 8 -18.04 -44.38 15.31
N ARG A 9 -17.99 -44.16 16.64
CA ARG A 9 -18.20 -42.81 17.21
C ARG A 9 -17.10 -41.83 16.81
N LEU A 10 -15.84 -42.28 16.77
CA LEU A 10 -14.72 -41.45 16.32
C LEU A 10 -14.87 -41.04 14.84
N VAL A 11 -15.32 -41.95 13.98
CA VAL A 11 -15.59 -41.63 12.56
C VAL A 11 -16.72 -40.59 12.43
N LEU A 12 -17.82 -40.76 13.14
CA LEU A 12 -18.91 -39.79 13.12
C LEU A 12 -18.46 -38.42 13.63
N ALA A 13 -17.72 -38.36 14.72
CA ALA A 13 -17.17 -37.11 15.24
C ALA A 13 -16.22 -36.43 14.23
N GLN A 14 -15.46 -37.22 13.46
CA GLN A 14 -14.59 -36.70 12.41
C GLN A 14 -15.39 -36.11 11.22
N VAL A 15 -16.52 -36.74 10.87
CA VAL A 15 -17.45 -36.19 9.84
C VAL A 15 -18.04 -34.84 10.30
N ASP A 16 -18.53 -34.79 11.55
CA ASP A 16 -19.05 -33.53 12.11
C ASP A 16 -18.00 -32.41 12.12
N LYS A 17 -16.77 -32.75 12.51
CA LYS A 17 -15.63 -31.82 12.47
C LYS A 17 -15.32 -31.34 11.06
N ALA A 18 -15.33 -32.22 10.07
CA ALA A 18 -15.10 -31.86 8.68
C ALA A 18 -16.18 -30.89 8.15
N ALA A 19 -17.44 -31.16 8.47
CA ALA A 19 -18.57 -30.28 8.12
C ALA A 19 -18.44 -28.90 8.79
N ASP A 20 -18.01 -28.84 10.06
CA ASP A 20 -17.80 -27.59 10.78
C ASP A 20 -16.64 -26.77 10.16
N VAL A 21 -15.52 -27.40 9.82
CA VAL A 21 -14.39 -26.78 9.14
C VAL A 21 -14.83 -26.20 7.80
N ALA A 22 -15.58 -26.96 6.99
CA ALA A 22 -16.09 -26.49 5.70
C ALA A 22 -17.01 -25.27 5.86
N ARG A 23 -17.92 -25.30 6.82
CA ARG A 23 -18.82 -24.18 7.13
C ARG A 23 -18.05 -22.94 7.58
N ARG A 24 -17.09 -23.09 8.48
CA ARG A 24 -16.26 -21.98 8.97
C ARG A 24 -15.38 -21.39 7.87
N ALA A 25 -14.84 -22.23 6.99
CA ALA A 25 -14.11 -21.76 5.81
C ALA A 25 -15.02 -20.96 4.87
N GLN A 26 -16.25 -21.43 4.62
CA GLN A 26 -17.22 -20.71 3.80
C GLN A 26 -17.62 -19.36 4.41
N LEU A 27 -17.67 -19.25 5.74
CA LEU A 27 -17.93 -18.00 6.45
C LEU A 27 -16.71 -17.07 6.55
N GLY A 28 -15.55 -17.47 6.00
CA GLY A 28 -14.32 -16.72 6.10
C GLY A 28 -13.68 -16.69 7.49
N GLU A 29 -14.08 -17.61 8.36
CA GLU A 29 -13.54 -17.74 9.72
C GLU A 29 -12.25 -18.55 9.80
N LEU A 30 -11.93 -19.27 8.75
CA LEU A 30 -10.75 -20.12 8.59
C LEU A 30 -10.14 -19.93 7.20
N GLY A 31 -8.83 -20.01 7.11
CA GLY A 31 -8.11 -20.00 5.83
C GLY A 31 -6.95 -19.02 5.80
N GLU A 32 -6.63 -18.53 4.63
CA GLU A 32 -5.57 -17.57 4.39
C GLU A 32 -6.16 -16.35 3.65
N LEU A 33 -5.79 -15.15 4.10
CA LEU A 33 -6.04 -13.90 3.40
C LEU A 33 -4.71 -13.29 3.00
N LYS A 34 -4.46 -13.21 1.69
CA LYS A 34 -3.25 -12.61 1.13
C LYS A 34 -3.53 -11.15 0.79
N ILE A 35 -2.71 -10.28 1.35
CA ILE A 35 -2.83 -8.83 1.18
C ILE A 35 -1.53 -8.30 0.56
N GLY A 36 -1.62 -7.73 -0.63
CA GLY A 36 -0.55 -6.98 -1.25
C GLY A 36 -0.62 -5.50 -0.85
N PHE A 37 0.52 -4.87 -0.57
CA PHE A 37 0.54 -3.47 -0.20
C PHE A 37 1.85 -2.79 -0.63
N THR A 38 1.78 -1.49 -0.90
CA THR A 38 2.96 -0.69 -1.21
C THR A 38 3.73 -0.36 0.06
N SER A 39 5.06 -0.20 -0.03
CA SER A 39 5.96 0.09 1.10
C SER A 39 5.53 1.28 1.94
N SER A 40 4.84 2.26 1.35
CA SER A 40 4.32 3.43 2.07
C SER A 40 3.02 3.15 2.84
N ALA A 41 2.29 2.08 2.54
CA ALA A 41 0.99 1.81 3.16
C ALA A 41 1.07 1.64 4.70
N PRO A 42 2.07 0.96 5.28
CA PRO A 42 2.18 0.80 6.73
C PRO A 42 2.46 2.08 7.51
N PHE A 43 2.94 3.15 6.85
CA PHE A 43 3.18 4.44 7.52
C PHE A 43 1.88 5.19 7.81
N ASN A 44 0.80 4.89 7.11
CA ASN A 44 -0.51 5.36 7.52
C ASN A 44 -1.05 4.50 8.66
N SER A 45 -1.28 5.11 9.83
CA SER A 45 -1.68 4.41 11.06
C SER A 45 -2.98 3.60 10.94
N SER A 46 -3.88 3.97 10.03
CA SER A 46 -5.16 3.27 9.85
C SER A 46 -4.98 1.86 9.28
N ILE A 47 -3.96 1.64 8.45
CA ILE A 47 -3.73 0.34 7.80
C ILE A 47 -3.24 -0.72 8.81
N PRO A 48 -2.16 -0.50 9.58
CA PRO A 48 -1.78 -1.44 10.63
C PRO A 48 -2.88 -1.67 11.68
N GLN A 49 -3.66 -0.64 12.02
CA GLN A 49 -4.78 -0.78 12.95
C GLN A 49 -5.89 -1.67 12.38
N ALA A 50 -6.23 -1.53 11.09
CA ALA A 50 -7.21 -2.38 10.42
C ALA A 50 -6.75 -3.84 10.36
N ILE A 51 -5.48 -4.09 10.02
CA ILE A 51 -4.86 -5.41 10.02
C ILE A 51 -4.89 -6.02 11.44
N PHE A 52 -4.56 -5.24 12.46
CA PHE A 52 -4.62 -5.70 13.84
C PHE A 52 -6.05 -6.04 14.26
N ALA A 53 -7.03 -5.17 13.97
CA ALA A 53 -8.44 -5.41 14.30
C ALA A 53 -8.97 -6.66 13.59
N PHE A 54 -8.61 -6.88 12.34
CA PHE A 54 -8.97 -8.08 11.60
C PHE A 54 -8.42 -9.35 12.26
N ARG A 55 -7.13 -9.34 12.66
CA ARG A 55 -6.53 -10.48 13.37
C ARG A 55 -7.22 -10.80 14.69
N GLN A 56 -7.71 -9.78 15.40
CA GLN A 56 -8.47 -9.99 16.64
C GLN A 56 -9.86 -10.58 16.37
N ALA A 57 -10.52 -10.12 15.31
CA ALA A 57 -11.85 -10.59 14.93
C ALA A 57 -11.83 -12.00 14.32
N PHE A 58 -10.77 -12.33 13.57
CA PHE A 58 -10.63 -13.59 12.83
C PHE A 58 -9.31 -14.29 13.14
N PRO A 59 -9.09 -14.77 14.39
CA PRO A 59 -7.81 -15.29 14.83
C PRO A 59 -7.39 -16.59 14.13
N ALA A 60 -8.31 -17.30 13.50
CA ALA A 60 -8.05 -18.54 12.75
C ALA A 60 -7.82 -18.30 11.25
N VAL A 61 -7.85 -17.05 10.78
CA VAL A 61 -7.45 -16.67 9.42
C VAL A 61 -5.98 -16.28 9.42
N HIS A 62 -5.19 -16.97 8.63
CA HIS A 62 -3.78 -16.62 8.42
C HIS A 62 -3.67 -15.40 7.51
N LEU A 63 -3.02 -14.32 7.98
CA LEU A 63 -2.72 -13.16 7.15
C LEU A 63 -1.34 -13.32 6.50
N ASN A 64 -1.32 -13.31 5.17
CA ASN A 64 -0.10 -13.29 4.38
C ASN A 64 0.05 -11.89 3.78
N LEU A 65 0.98 -11.12 4.34
CA LEU A 65 1.24 -9.72 4.00
C LEU A 65 2.43 -9.64 3.05
N GLN A 66 2.22 -9.08 1.85
CA GLN A 66 3.24 -9.04 0.79
C GLN A 66 3.47 -7.60 0.35
N GLU A 67 4.70 -7.14 0.49
CA GLU A 67 5.11 -5.84 -0.04
C GLU A 67 5.41 -5.93 -1.52
N MET A 68 4.83 -5.03 -2.31
CA MET A 68 4.97 -4.99 -3.77
C MET A 68 4.68 -3.58 -4.30
N SER A 69 5.09 -3.29 -5.52
CA SER A 69 4.72 -2.03 -6.20
C SER A 69 3.22 -1.99 -6.52
N SER A 70 2.66 -0.80 -6.80
CA SER A 70 1.24 -0.67 -7.17
C SER A 70 0.88 -1.47 -8.42
N THR A 71 1.80 -1.60 -9.39
CA THR A 71 1.59 -2.39 -10.60
C THR A 71 1.52 -3.88 -10.27
N GLU A 72 2.49 -4.37 -9.48
CA GLU A 72 2.50 -5.77 -9.03
C GLU A 72 1.25 -6.11 -8.19
N VAL A 73 0.78 -5.20 -7.34
CA VAL A 73 -0.50 -5.38 -6.61
C VAL A 73 -1.66 -5.53 -7.58
N ALA A 74 -1.74 -4.68 -8.62
CA ALA A 74 -2.81 -4.76 -9.60
C ALA A 74 -2.78 -6.06 -10.40
N ASP A 75 -1.58 -6.49 -10.84
CA ASP A 75 -1.38 -7.73 -11.57
C ASP A 75 -1.73 -8.94 -10.68
N ALA A 76 -1.24 -8.97 -9.43
CA ALA A 76 -1.51 -10.05 -8.49
C ALA A 76 -2.99 -10.17 -8.09
N LEU A 77 -3.75 -9.05 -8.09
CA LEU A 77 -5.21 -9.07 -7.94
C LEU A 77 -5.89 -9.66 -9.18
N GLY A 78 -5.44 -9.26 -10.38
CA GLY A 78 -5.96 -9.79 -11.65
C GLY A 78 -5.73 -11.29 -11.81
N ASP A 79 -4.58 -11.78 -11.34
CA ASP A 79 -4.19 -13.19 -11.36
C ASP A 79 -4.71 -13.99 -10.14
N GLU A 80 -5.54 -13.38 -9.28
CA GLU A 80 -6.09 -13.99 -8.06
C GLU A 80 -5.02 -14.50 -7.07
N MET A 81 -3.80 -14.01 -7.19
CA MET A 81 -2.68 -14.36 -6.30
C MET A 81 -2.83 -13.73 -4.91
N ILE A 82 -3.50 -12.60 -4.81
CA ILE A 82 -3.91 -11.91 -3.58
C ILE A 82 -5.39 -11.56 -3.65
N GLN A 83 -6.04 -11.40 -2.50
CA GLN A 83 -7.46 -11.07 -2.40
C GLN A 83 -7.70 -9.59 -2.10
N VAL A 84 -6.73 -8.91 -1.50
CA VAL A 84 -6.82 -7.49 -1.15
C VAL A 84 -5.53 -6.79 -1.54
N GLY A 85 -5.67 -5.62 -2.16
CA GLY A 85 -4.56 -4.74 -2.51
C GLY A 85 -4.70 -3.38 -1.81
N LEU A 86 -3.66 -2.93 -1.12
CA LEU A 86 -3.57 -1.60 -0.50
C LEU A 86 -2.52 -0.80 -1.26
N MET A 87 -2.99 0.10 -2.11
CA MET A 87 -2.12 0.82 -3.03
C MET A 87 -2.65 2.20 -3.35
N ARG A 88 -1.86 3.00 -4.02
CA ARG A 88 -2.29 4.27 -4.58
C ARG A 88 -3.08 4.08 -5.86
N PRO A 89 -4.01 5.01 -6.18
CA PRO A 89 -4.84 4.91 -7.36
C PRO A 89 -3.99 4.81 -8.63
N LEU A 90 -4.36 3.85 -9.47
CA LEU A 90 -3.91 3.73 -10.87
C LEU A 90 -5.09 3.22 -11.70
N PRO A 91 -5.06 3.32 -13.02
CA PRO A 91 -6.07 2.70 -13.86
C PRO A 91 -6.10 1.19 -13.60
N LEU A 92 -7.28 0.66 -13.25
CA LEU A 92 -7.50 -0.75 -12.93
C LEU A 92 -8.56 -1.33 -13.88
N PRO A 93 -8.53 -2.65 -14.13
CA PRO A 93 -9.60 -3.35 -14.83
C PRO A 93 -10.95 -3.22 -14.09
N ASP A 94 -12.04 -3.13 -14.85
CA ASP A 94 -13.41 -3.03 -14.31
C ASP A 94 -13.83 -4.22 -13.43
N ALA A 95 -13.12 -5.34 -13.53
CA ALA A 95 -13.36 -6.54 -12.73
C ALA A 95 -12.97 -6.36 -11.25
N LEU A 96 -12.17 -5.35 -10.93
CA LEU A 96 -11.71 -5.10 -9.56
C LEU A 96 -12.61 -4.06 -8.85
N SER A 97 -13.03 -4.39 -7.63
CA SER A 97 -13.73 -3.45 -6.76
C SER A 97 -12.73 -2.52 -6.08
N VAL A 98 -12.98 -1.22 -6.14
CA VAL A 98 -12.13 -0.19 -5.55
C VAL A 98 -12.89 0.54 -4.45
N VAL A 99 -12.27 0.65 -3.28
CA VAL A 99 -12.76 1.43 -2.14
C VAL A 99 -11.71 2.45 -1.75
N GLU A 100 -12.08 3.74 -1.76
CA GLU A 100 -11.23 4.79 -1.25
C GLU A 100 -11.20 4.72 0.28
N LEU A 101 -10.04 4.46 0.85
CA LEU A 101 -9.86 4.36 2.30
C LEU A 101 -9.53 5.73 2.92
N MET A 102 -8.78 6.57 2.22
CA MET A 102 -8.33 7.85 2.72
C MET A 102 -7.88 8.78 1.59
N ARG A 103 -7.82 10.06 1.92
CA ARG A 103 -7.14 11.09 1.12
C ARG A 103 -6.09 11.76 1.97
N GLU A 104 -4.93 11.99 1.39
CA GLU A 104 -3.85 12.70 2.05
C GLU A 104 -3.28 13.76 1.10
N PRO A 105 -2.81 14.91 1.63
CA PRO A 105 -2.17 15.91 0.81
C PRO A 105 -0.79 15.43 0.35
N LEU A 106 -0.37 15.93 -0.81
CA LEU A 106 1.02 15.91 -1.21
C LEU A 106 1.73 17.12 -0.61
N VAL A 107 2.91 16.90 -0.06
CA VAL A 107 3.72 17.94 0.57
C VAL A 107 5.09 18.03 -0.10
N ALA A 108 5.64 19.24 -0.17
CA ALA A 108 7.02 19.45 -0.59
C ALA A 108 7.96 18.92 0.50
N VAL A 109 8.96 18.17 0.10
CA VAL A 109 10.02 17.67 0.96
C VAL A 109 11.32 18.37 0.60
N LEU A 110 11.91 19.04 1.56
CA LEU A 110 13.12 19.86 1.42
C LEU A 110 14.11 19.53 2.53
N SER A 111 15.40 19.70 2.28
CA SER A 111 16.38 19.67 3.37
C SER A 111 16.14 20.85 4.32
N ALA A 112 16.46 20.67 5.61
CA ALA A 112 16.26 21.71 6.61
C ALA A 112 17.03 23.02 6.32
N GLY A 113 18.14 22.91 5.59
CA GLY A 113 18.95 24.07 5.16
C GLY A 113 18.54 24.67 3.83
N HIS A 114 17.50 24.16 3.17
CA HIS A 114 17.09 24.64 1.85
C HIS A 114 16.55 26.08 1.94
N PRO A 115 16.90 26.98 1.00
CA PRO A 115 16.41 28.38 1.04
C PRO A 115 14.88 28.48 1.08
N LEU A 116 14.19 27.62 0.34
CA LEU A 116 12.72 27.59 0.31
C LEU A 116 12.08 27.03 1.59
N ALA A 117 12.83 26.36 2.46
CA ALA A 117 12.34 25.92 3.76
C ALA A 117 12.22 27.07 4.77
N GLN A 118 12.99 28.13 4.57
CA GLN A 118 12.95 29.32 5.42
C GLN A 118 11.74 30.18 5.08
N GLY A 119 10.84 30.39 6.02
CA GLY A 119 9.63 31.20 5.83
C GLY A 119 8.46 30.46 5.17
N SER A 120 8.54 29.14 5.03
CA SER A 120 7.50 28.31 4.41
C SER A 120 6.28 28.02 5.31
N GLU A 121 6.13 28.70 6.45
CA GLU A 121 4.97 28.53 7.37
C GLU A 121 3.60 28.73 6.67
N ARG A 122 3.57 29.41 5.55
CA ARG A 122 2.36 29.65 4.72
C ARG A 122 2.18 28.63 3.60
N GLY A 123 3.04 27.60 3.52
CA GLY A 123 3.11 26.66 2.42
C GLY A 123 3.96 27.18 1.24
N LEU A 124 4.26 26.24 0.31
CA LEU A 124 5.00 26.53 -0.92
C LEU A 124 4.08 26.36 -2.12
N HIS A 125 4.17 27.27 -3.08
CA HIS A 125 3.60 27.04 -4.41
C HIS A 125 4.50 26.07 -5.18
N LEU A 126 3.90 25.13 -5.89
CA LEU A 126 4.65 24.13 -6.66
C LEU A 126 5.61 24.77 -7.69
N THR A 127 5.23 25.91 -8.23
CA THR A 127 6.06 26.70 -9.16
C THR A 127 7.40 27.14 -8.57
N GLN A 128 7.52 27.26 -7.26
CA GLN A 128 8.79 27.62 -6.60
C GLN A 128 9.82 26.48 -6.66
N LEU A 129 9.36 25.24 -6.95
CA LEU A 129 10.23 24.08 -7.12
C LEU A 129 10.64 23.85 -8.60
N ALA A 130 10.21 24.72 -9.53
CA ALA A 130 10.38 24.50 -10.96
C ALA A 130 11.84 24.33 -11.40
N GLU A 131 12.76 25.08 -10.78
CA GLU A 131 14.19 25.09 -11.09
C GLU A 131 15.01 24.11 -10.19
N GLU A 132 14.33 23.47 -9.23
CA GLU A 132 15.02 22.58 -8.30
C GLU A 132 15.22 21.17 -8.90
N PRO A 133 16.32 20.50 -8.59
CA PRO A 133 16.51 19.11 -8.95
C PRO A 133 15.57 18.21 -8.12
N PHE A 134 14.83 17.32 -8.78
CA PHE A 134 13.91 16.41 -8.09
C PHE A 134 14.57 15.07 -7.80
N VAL A 135 14.31 14.55 -6.59
CA VAL A 135 14.52 13.15 -6.20
C VAL A 135 13.16 12.49 -6.14
N PHE A 136 12.90 11.47 -6.95
CA PHE A 136 11.55 10.91 -7.04
C PHE A 136 11.55 9.42 -7.39
N PHE A 137 10.37 8.82 -7.45
CA PHE A 137 10.20 7.45 -7.87
C PHE A 137 10.54 7.26 -9.35
N PRO A 138 11.14 6.10 -9.73
CA PRO A 138 11.34 5.78 -11.14
C PRO A 138 10.00 5.70 -11.88
N ARG A 139 9.98 6.25 -13.10
CA ARG A 139 8.80 6.13 -13.99
C ARG A 139 8.37 4.68 -14.20
N ALA A 140 9.32 3.75 -14.25
CA ALA A 140 9.09 2.32 -14.47
C ALA A 140 8.27 1.64 -13.36
N TYR A 141 8.22 2.22 -12.16
CA TYR A 141 7.39 1.67 -11.07
C TYR A 141 5.88 1.85 -11.29
N GLY A 142 5.46 2.58 -12.34
CA GLY A 142 4.06 2.76 -12.68
C GLY A 142 3.23 3.41 -11.56
N SER A 143 3.90 4.04 -10.56
CA SER A 143 3.20 4.59 -9.41
C SER A 143 2.29 5.74 -9.85
N GLY A 144 1.04 5.72 -9.40
CA GLY A 144 0.13 6.84 -9.61
C GLY A 144 0.70 8.19 -9.15
N LEU A 145 1.65 8.18 -8.18
CA LEU A 145 2.36 9.38 -7.73
C LEU A 145 3.22 10.03 -8.82
N TYR A 146 3.90 9.22 -9.64
CA TYR A 146 4.69 9.77 -10.75
C TYR A 146 3.79 10.55 -11.72
N ALA A 147 2.69 9.93 -12.13
CA ALA A 147 1.73 10.56 -13.04
C ALA A 147 1.08 11.81 -12.40
N GLN A 148 0.76 11.76 -11.09
CA GLN A 148 0.24 12.91 -10.35
C GLN A 148 1.22 14.07 -10.33
N LEU A 149 2.50 13.84 -10.00
CA LEU A 149 3.52 14.89 -9.99
C LEU A 149 3.69 15.52 -11.37
N ILE A 150 3.78 14.70 -12.43
CA ILE A 150 3.90 15.20 -13.80
C ILE A 150 2.70 16.07 -14.20
N ASN A 151 1.47 15.66 -13.85
CA ASN A 151 0.28 16.42 -14.13
C ASN A 151 0.25 17.74 -13.36
N LEU A 152 0.54 17.71 -12.06
CA LEU A 152 0.59 18.91 -11.22
C LEU A 152 1.65 19.92 -11.72
N ALA A 153 2.84 19.44 -12.08
CA ALA A 153 3.91 20.28 -12.60
C ALA A 153 3.54 20.90 -13.97
N ARG A 154 2.94 20.09 -14.87
CA ARG A 154 2.45 20.59 -16.15
C ARG A 154 1.37 21.67 -15.97
N ASP A 155 0.42 21.46 -15.06
CA ASP A 155 -0.63 22.41 -14.76
C ASP A 155 -0.07 23.70 -14.11
N ALA A 156 1.05 23.57 -13.39
CA ALA A 156 1.83 24.68 -12.85
C ALA A 156 2.79 25.32 -13.87
N GLY A 157 2.86 24.82 -15.11
CA GLY A 157 3.62 25.41 -16.22
C GLY A 157 5.09 24.99 -16.30
N PHE A 158 5.51 23.89 -15.66
CA PHE A 158 6.89 23.40 -15.75
C PHE A 158 6.98 21.86 -15.90
N SER A 159 8.19 21.40 -16.19
CA SER A 159 8.53 19.98 -16.22
C SER A 159 9.61 19.68 -15.19
N PRO A 160 9.40 18.76 -14.24
CA PRO A 160 10.40 18.45 -13.22
C PRO A 160 11.68 17.88 -13.85
N HIS A 161 12.83 18.36 -13.37
CA HIS A 161 14.13 17.78 -13.69
C HIS A 161 14.48 16.73 -12.63
N PHE A 162 14.42 15.42 -13.00
CA PHE A 162 14.76 14.33 -12.10
C PHE A 162 16.29 14.13 -12.08
N ALA A 163 16.91 14.53 -10.97
CA ALA A 163 18.35 14.38 -10.76
C ALA A 163 18.69 13.01 -10.19
N GLN A 164 17.79 12.41 -9.41
CA GLN A 164 17.96 11.11 -8.80
C GLN A 164 16.63 10.36 -8.68
N GLU A 165 16.68 9.04 -8.82
CA GLU A 165 15.54 8.16 -8.63
C GLU A 165 15.79 7.18 -7.48
N ALA A 166 14.74 6.87 -6.70
CA ALA A 166 14.76 5.84 -5.67
C ALA A 166 13.36 5.20 -5.53
N GLY A 167 13.34 3.90 -5.19
CA GLY A 167 12.12 3.10 -5.16
C GLY A 167 11.24 3.32 -3.93
N GLU A 168 11.81 3.87 -2.86
CA GLU A 168 11.20 3.97 -1.54
C GLU A 168 11.11 5.41 -1.05
N ALA A 169 9.95 5.81 -0.51
CA ALA A 169 9.73 7.16 0.03
C ALA A 169 10.75 7.52 1.13
N MET A 170 11.12 6.57 1.97
CA MET A 170 12.15 6.77 3.01
C MET A 170 13.52 7.05 2.41
N THR A 171 13.89 6.36 1.34
CA THR A 171 15.15 6.59 0.62
C THR A 171 15.14 7.96 -0.04
N ILE A 172 14.03 8.32 -0.72
CA ILE A 172 13.85 9.65 -1.30
C ILE A 172 14.01 10.74 -0.24
N SER A 173 13.33 10.59 0.90
CA SER A 173 13.41 11.54 2.02
C SER A 173 14.84 11.66 2.56
N GLY A 174 15.58 10.55 2.68
CA GLY A 174 16.98 10.54 3.09
C GLY A 174 17.89 11.28 2.09
N LEU A 175 17.70 11.07 0.78
CA LEU A 175 18.47 11.75 -0.27
C LEU A 175 18.17 13.26 -0.29
N VAL A 176 16.90 13.65 -0.11
CA VAL A 176 16.50 15.05 0.02
C VAL A 176 17.13 15.67 1.27
N ALA A 177 17.09 14.99 2.41
CA ALA A 177 17.71 15.48 3.65
C ALA A 177 19.22 15.67 3.49
N ALA A 178 19.88 14.84 2.69
CA ALA A 178 21.29 14.98 2.33
C ALA A 178 21.58 16.11 1.32
N GLY A 179 20.54 16.80 0.80
CA GLY A 179 20.70 17.95 -0.11
C GLY A 179 20.83 17.59 -1.59
N LEU A 180 20.42 16.36 -2.00
CA LEU A 180 20.50 15.97 -3.41
C LEU A 180 19.39 16.59 -4.29
N GLY A 181 18.43 17.27 -3.68
CA GLY A 181 17.33 17.93 -4.38
C GLY A 181 16.09 18.06 -3.51
N VAL A 182 14.95 18.20 -4.16
CA VAL A 182 13.62 18.33 -3.52
C VAL A 182 12.73 17.16 -3.93
N SER A 183 11.63 16.98 -3.20
CA SER A 183 10.60 16.01 -3.60
C SER A 183 9.19 16.51 -3.29
N VAL A 184 8.19 15.79 -3.80
CA VAL A 184 6.78 15.96 -3.45
C VAL A 184 6.24 14.58 -3.10
N LEU A 185 5.95 14.37 -1.84
CA LEU A 185 5.54 13.07 -1.31
C LEU A 185 4.21 13.20 -0.55
N PRO A 186 3.48 12.09 -0.33
CA PRO A 186 2.37 12.08 0.61
C PRO A 186 2.82 12.46 2.01
N ALA A 187 1.90 13.05 2.78
CA ALA A 187 2.20 13.57 4.12
C ALA A 187 2.36 12.48 5.20
N SER A 188 1.95 11.21 4.92
CA SER A 188 2.06 10.07 5.84
C SER A 188 3.40 9.38 5.75
#